data_8d2aa4ffc86d896539ea05a370508bc1
#
_entry.id   8d2aa4ffc86d896539ea05a370508bc1
#
_cell.length_a   1.000
_cell.length_b   1.000
_cell.length_c   1.000
_cell.angle_alpha   90.00
_cell.angle_beta   90.00
_cell.angle_gamma   90.00
#
_symmetry.space_group_name_H-M   'P 1'
#
loop_
_entity.id
_entity.type
_entity.pdbx_description
1 polymer ?
#
loop_
_entity_poly.entity_id
_entity_poly.type
_entity_poly.pdbx_seq_one_letter_code
_entity_poly.pdbx_strand_id
1 'polypeptide(L)'
;MICICQKIKLTNITIKSNTTMDIKIIKDILDDAKECGCIAGISLSNGQITHANFSKSKLFDFTADVLYNEKKNLVTILSENGNRDYIDSDTIIRIFVREGV
;
A
#
# COMPACT_ATOMS: atom_id res chain seq x y z
N MET A 1 20.85 -9.36 -6.30
CA MET A 1 20.39 -7.98 -6.55
C MET A 1 19.85 -7.38 -5.28
N ILE A 2 20.27 -6.18 -4.97
CA ILE A 2 19.76 -5.51 -3.79
C ILE A 2 18.40 -4.94 -4.11
N CYS A 3 17.42 -5.36 -3.37
CA CYS A 3 16.06 -4.88 -3.56
C CYS A 3 15.78 -3.68 -2.66
N ILE A 4 15.15 -2.66 -3.21
CA ILE A 4 14.72 -1.50 -2.45
C ILE A 4 13.78 -1.92 -1.31
N CYS A 5 13.16 -3.09 -1.43
CA CYS A 5 12.30 -3.64 -0.38
C CYS A 5 12.97 -3.75 0.98
N GLN A 6 14.29 -3.92 1.02
CA GLN A 6 14.98 -3.94 2.32
C GLN A 6 14.79 -2.63 3.07
N LYS A 7 14.82 -1.53 2.36
CA LYS A 7 14.57 -0.22 2.94
C LYS A 7 13.14 -0.12 3.48
N ILE A 8 12.20 -0.67 2.74
CA ILE A 8 10.78 -0.64 3.13
C ILE A 8 10.53 -1.58 4.31
N LYS A 9 11.13 -2.78 4.27
CA LYS A 9 10.95 -3.78 5.34
C LYS A 9 11.39 -3.27 6.70
N LEU A 10 12.36 -2.38 6.72
CA LEU A 10 12.84 -1.79 7.96
C LEU A 10 11.92 -0.67 8.45
N THR A 11 10.93 -0.30 7.66
CA THR A 11 10.05 0.81 7.97
C THR A 11 8.62 0.29 8.16
N ASN A 12 8.26 0.00 9.39
CA ASN A 12 6.88 -0.23 9.77
C ASN A 12 6.31 1.09 10.22
N ILE A 13 5.54 1.74 9.35
CA ILE A 13 4.98 3.03 9.69
C ILE A 13 3.61 2.82 10.33
N THR A 14 3.53 3.15 11.60
CA THR A 14 2.29 3.09 12.37
C THR A 14 1.95 4.48 12.85
N ILE A 15 0.75 4.91 12.56
CA ILE A 15 0.27 6.20 13.04
C ILE A 15 -0.26 6.03 14.46
N LYS A 16 0.29 6.82 15.38
CA LYS A 16 -0.10 6.80 16.79
C LYS A 16 -1.19 7.85 17.00
N SER A 17 -2.08 7.56 17.93
CA SER A 17 -3.20 8.43 18.32
C SER A 17 -4.14 8.70 17.14
N ASN A 18 -4.65 9.90 17.02
CA ASN A 18 -5.67 10.25 16.03
C ASN A 18 -5.10 10.76 14.72
N THR A 19 -3.80 10.67 14.55
CA THR A 19 -3.14 11.16 13.34
C THR A 19 -3.26 10.11 12.25
N THR A 20 -3.64 10.53 11.05
CA THR A 20 -3.68 9.66 9.89
C THR A 20 -2.44 9.88 9.04
N MET A 21 -2.15 8.95 8.15
CA MET A 21 -1.01 9.07 7.27
C MET A 21 -1.28 10.10 6.18
N ASP A 22 -0.27 10.92 5.90
CA ASP A 22 -0.32 11.83 4.76
C ASP A 22 -0.29 11.00 3.47
N ILE A 23 -1.12 11.37 2.51
CA ILE A 23 -1.19 10.67 1.22
C ILE A 23 0.16 10.67 0.50
N LYS A 24 0.99 11.67 0.72
CA LYS A 24 2.33 11.71 0.12
C LYS A 24 3.24 10.63 0.70
N ILE A 25 3.12 10.36 1.99
CA ILE A 25 3.86 9.27 2.63
C ILE A 25 3.35 7.94 2.12
N ILE A 26 2.04 7.78 2.01
CA ILE A 26 1.43 6.56 1.47
C ILE A 26 1.94 6.31 0.07
N LYS A 27 1.97 7.34 -0.76
CA LYS A 27 2.47 7.24 -2.13
C LYS A 27 3.92 6.77 -2.17
N ASP A 28 4.77 7.36 -1.35
CA ASP A 28 6.19 6.99 -1.32
C ASP A 28 6.36 5.52 -0.94
N ILE A 29 5.63 5.05 0.06
CA ILE A 29 5.72 3.66 0.51
C ILE A 29 5.22 2.70 -0.56
N LEU A 30 4.08 3.00 -1.16
CA LEU A 30 3.48 2.11 -2.16
C LEU A 30 4.27 2.13 -3.47
N ASP A 31 4.81 3.27 -3.86
CA ASP A 31 5.66 3.34 -5.05
C ASP A 31 6.93 2.52 -4.86
N ASP A 32 7.54 2.59 -3.68
CA ASP A 32 8.70 1.75 -3.37
C ASP A 32 8.34 0.27 -3.39
N ALA A 33 7.20 -0.09 -2.82
CA ALA A 33 6.75 -1.49 -2.84
C ALA A 33 6.52 -1.97 -4.27
N LYS A 34 6.00 -1.11 -5.13
CA LYS A 34 5.78 -1.45 -6.53
C LYS A 34 7.11 -1.69 -7.25
N GLU A 35 8.08 -0.83 -7.04
CA GLU A 35 9.41 -1.00 -7.63
C GLU A 35 10.07 -2.30 -7.22
N CYS A 36 9.89 -2.68 -5.97
CA CYS A 36 10.47 -3.90 -5.43
C CYS A 36 9.72 -5.16 -5.82
N GLY A 37 8.49 -5.05 -6.28
CA GLY A 37 7.63 -6.22 -6.47
C GLY A 37 7.23 -6.86 -5.16
N CYS A 38 6.92 -6.07 -4.16
CA CYS A 38 6.55 -6.53 -2.83
C CYS A 38 5.03 -6.54 -2.65
N ILE A 39 4.58 -7.04 -1.50
CA ILE A 39 3.18 -6.99 -1.10
C ILE A 39 3.04 -5.97 0.01
N ALA A 40 2.19 -4.99 -0.19
CA ALA A 40 1.88 -3.98 0.82
C ALA A 40 0.54 -4.30 1.47
N GLY A 41 0.53 -4.40 2.79
CA GLY A 41 -0.70 -4.51 3.56
C GLY A 41 -1.09 -3.16 4.11
N ILE A 42 -2.33 -2.77 3.90
CA ILE A 42 -2.86 -1.46 4.28
C ILE A 42 -3.95 -1.68 5.32
N SER A 43 -3.65 -1.32 6.56
CA SER A 43 -4.62 -1.45 7.65
C SER A 43 -5.48 -0.21 7.74
N LEU A 44 -6.77 -0.42 7.83
CA LEU A 44 -7.75 0.66 7.89
C LEU A 44 -8.30 0.81 9.31
N SER A 45 -8.81 2.00 9.60
CA SER A 45 -9.31 2.33 10.94
C SER A 45 -10.49 1.46 11.38
N ASN A 46 -11.19 0.83 10.43
CA ASN A 46 -12.31 -0.08 10.75
C ASN A 46 -11.84 -1.52 11.03
N GLY A 47 -10.54 -1.76 11.06
CA GLY A 47 -9.98 -3.09 11.30
C GLY A 47 -9.76 -3.93 10.06
N GLN A 48 -10.18 -3.48 8.91
CA GLN A 48 -9.97 -4.19 7.66
C GLN A 48 -8.55 -3.99 7.15
N ILE A 49 -8.07 -4.98 6.39
CA ILE A 49 -6.77 -4.90 5.74
C ILE A 49 -6.96 -5.12 4.24
N THR A 50 -6.43 -4.20 3.46
CA THR A 50 -6.40 -4.28 2.02
C THR A 50 -4.96 -4.51 1.57
N HIS A 51 -4.78 -5.21 0.48
CA HIS A 51 -3.43 -5.52 -0.01
C HIS A 51 -3.20 -4.90 -1.39
N ALA A 52 -2.01 -4.38 -1.59
CA ALA A 52 -1.48 -4.02 -2.90
C ALA A 52 -0.38 -5.03 -3.22
N ASN A 53 -0.67 -5.98 -4.10
CA ASN A 53 0.25 -7.07 -4.41
C ASN A 53 0.99 -6.80 -5.70
N PHE A 54 2.26 -6.43 -5.59
CA PHE A 54 3.12 -6.18 -6.75
C PHE A 54 4.06 -7.36 -7.04
N SER A 55 3.88 -8.47 -6.35
CA SER A 55 4.83 -9.58 -6.40
C SER A 55 4.41 -10.73 -7.31
N LYS A 56 3.22 -10.67 -7.87
CA LYS A 56 2.62 -11.76 -8.62
C LYS A 56 2.39 -13.02 -7.79
N SER A 57 2.42 -12.89 -6.46
CA SER A 57 2.02 -13.97 -5.58
C SER A 57 0.56 -14.33 -5.81
N LYS A 58 0.21 -15.61 -5.70
CA LYS A 58 -1.17 -16.04 -5.89
C LYS A 58 -2.03 -15.85 -4.65
N LEU A 59 -1.47 -15.34 -3.57
CA LEU A 59 -2.21 -15.15 -2.33
C LEU A 59 -3.24 -14.02 -2.44
N PHE A 60 -2.93 -13.02 -3.26
CA PHE A 60 -3.79 -11.85 -3.42
C PHE A 60 -3.85 -11.47 -4.89
N ASP A 61 -4.89 -10.74 -5.27
CA ASP A 61 -5.01 -10.24 -6.63
C ASP A 61 -3.81 -9.35 -6.97
N PHE A 62 -3.26 -9.54 -8.16
CA PHE A 62 -2.13 -8.74 -8.60
C PHE A 62 -2.56 -7.30 -8.84
N THR A 63 -1.82 -6.37 -8.26
CA THR A 63 -2.08 -4.94 -8.41
C THR A 63 -1.33 -4.41 -9.63
N ALA A 64 -2.08 -3.91 -10.60
CA ALA A 64 -1.49 -3.36 -11.81
C ALA A 64 -0.94 -1.95 -11.57
N ASP A 65 -1.63 -1.15 -10.76
CA ASP A 65 -1.21 0.21 -10.48
C ASP A 65 -1.93 0.76 -9.25
N VAL A 66 -1.41 1.87 -8.73
CA VAL A 66 -2.04 2.61 -7.64
C VAL A 66 -2.08 4.08 -8.04
N LEU A 67 -3.25 4.68 -7.94
CA LEU A 67 -3.46 6.08 -8.29
C LEU A 67 -3.73 6.89 -7.02
N TYR A 68 -3.29 8.14 -7.03
CA TYR A 68 -3.40 9.03 -5.88
C TYR A 68 -4.11 10.30 -6.27
N ASN A 69 -5.16 10.65 -5.56
CA ASN A 69 -5.84 11.92 -5.73
C ASN A 69 -5.65 12.75 -4.46
N GLU A 70 -4.68 13.64 -4.48
CA GLU A 70 -4.35 14.43 -3.28
C GLU A 70 -5.47 15.39 -2.89
N LYS A 71 -6.21 15.89 -3.85
CA LYS A 71 -7.31 16.82 -3.56
C LYS A 71 -8.43 16.15 -2.79
N LYS A 72 -8.68 14.88 -3.08
CA LYS A 72 -9.76 14.12 -2.44
C LYS A 72 -9.24 13.17 -1.37
N ASN A 73 -7.94 13.14 -1.12
CA ASN A 73 -7.30 12.21 -0.20
C ASN A 73 -7.69 10.76 -0.51
N LEU A 74 -7.68 10.41 -1.79
CA LEU A 74 -8.16 9.12 -2.23
C LEU A 74 -7.03 8.32 -2.88
N VAL A 75 -6.91 7.06 -2.44
CA VAL A 75 -5.97 6.09 -3.01
C VAL A 75 -6.79 5.04 -3.76
N THR A 76 -6.45 4.80 -5.02
CA THR A 76 -7.15 3.81 -5.84
C THR A 76 -6.19 2.70 -6.20
N ILE A 77 -6.54 1.48 -5.84
CA ILE A 77 -5.75 0.29 -6.18
C ILE A 77 -6.42 -0.39 -7.36
N LEU A 78 -5.67 -0.49 -8.47
CA LEU A 78 -6.14 -1.13 -9.69
C LEU A 78 -5.59 -2.54 -9.77
N SER A 79 -6.48 -3.52 -9.84
CA SER A 79 -6.08 -4.91 -10.04
C SER A 79 -6.02 -5.25 -11.51
N GLU A 80 -5.20 -6.24 -11.87
CA GLU A 80 -5.10 -6.70 -13.26
C GLU A 80 -6.43 -7.19 -13.82
N ASN A 81 -7.28 -7.72 -12.95
CA ASN A 81 -8.60 -8.20 -13.37
C ASN A 81 -9.62 -7.09 -13.61
N GLY A 82 -9.22 -5.83 -13.45
CA GLY A 82 -10.10 -4.68 -13.68
C GLY A 82 -10.80 -4.17 -12.44
N ASN A 83 -10.65 -4.81 -11.31
CA ASN A 83 -11.23 -4.32 -10.06
C ASN A 83 -10.51 -3.08 -9.57
N ARG A 84 -11.25 -2.20 -8.92
CA ARG A 84 -10.71 -0.97 -8.34
C ARG A 84 -11.14 -0.87 -6.89
N ASP A 85 -10.19 -0.59 -6.02
CA ASP A 85 -10.43 -0.32 -4.62
C ASP A 85 -10.17 1.16 -4.35
N TYR A 86 -11.19 1.85 -3.89
CA TYR A 86 -11.08 3.27 -3.54
C TYR A 86 -10.96 3.38 -2.03
N ILE A 87 -9.84 3.92 -1.56
CA ILE A 87 -9.54 3.98 -0.14
C ILE A 87 -9.32 5.45 0.25
N ASP A 88 -10.11 5.92 1.22
CA ASP A 88 -9.87 7.23 1.80
C ASP A 88 -8.56 7.17 2.61
N SER A 89 -7.59 8.01 2.24
CA SER A 89 -6.30 8.00 2.94
C SER A 89 -6.43 8.28 4.43
N ASP A 90 -7.48 9.00 4.83
CA ASP A 90 -7.73 9.30 6.25
C ASP A 90 -8.13 8.06 7.05
N THR A 91 -8.48 6.96 6.39
CA THR A 91 -8.78 5.71 7.08
C THR A 91 -7.56 4.80 7.22
N ILE A 92 -6.46 5.13 6.57
CA ILE A 92 -5.25 4.30 6.61
C ILE A 92 -4.47 4.63 7.86
N ILE A 93 -4.29 3.62 8.72
CA ILE A 93 -3.59 3.80 10.00
C ILE A 93 -2.23 3.12 10.04
N ARG A 94 -1.98 2.19 9.11
CA ARG A 94 -0.70 1.48 9.07
C ARG A 94 -0.49 0.88 7.70
N ILE A 95 0.75 0.91 7.23
CA ILE A 95 1.15 0.16 6.05
C ILE A 95 2.32 -0.72 6.44
N PHE A 96 2.25 -2.00 6.10
CA PHE A 96 3.38 -2.92 6.27
C PHE A 96 3.69 -3.56 4.92
N VAL A 97 4.97 -3.77 4.67
CA VAL A 97 5.43 -4.29 3.39
C VAL A 97 6.22 -5.56 3.65
N ARG A 98 5.99 -6.56 2.83
CA ARG A 98 6.73 -7.82 2.90
C ARG A 98 7.11 -8.28 1.50
N GLU A 99 8.13 -9.11 1.42
CA GLU A 99 8.52 -9.70 0.15
C GLU A 99 7.44 -10.61 -0.37
N GLY A 100 7.18 -10.50 -1.67
CA GLY A 100 6.36 -11.46 -2.36
C GLY A 100 7.12 -12.76 -2.57
N VAL A 101 6.41 -13.83 -2.60
CA VAL A 101 7.02 -15.15 -2.81
C VAL A 101 6.83 -15.57 -4.25
#